data_3eba5d6ade1c0111fc74b8c89d2690c7
#
_entry.id   3eba5d6ade1c0111fc74b8c89d2690c7
#
_cell.length_a   1.000
_cell.length_b   1.000
_cell.length_c   1.000
_cell.angle_alpha   90.00
_cell.angle_beta   90.00
_cell.angle_gamma   90.00
#
_symmetry.space_group_name_H-M   'P 1'
#
loop_
_entity.id
_entity.type
_entity.pdbx_description
1 polymer ?
#
loop_
_entity_poly.entity_id
_entity_poly.type
_entity_poly.pdbx_seq_one_letter_code
_entity_poly.pdbx_strand_id
1 'polypeptide(L)'
;MRTLSLVILCLYLFSAPVTSSSEELRQVKCDIRLTSASLKPGAKGEIVVSFAPEEGMHINTDPAVEFEFEKDSLVHFTGVTSMPKVAKTGYLDTKRPIKYSFTLDKDIPKGKHSLKGTIRYFFCSDVEGWCNRSSQPLELTFTVTQ
;
A
#
# COMPACT_ATOMS: atom_id res chain seq x y z
N MET A 1 -37.27 45.96 50.25
CA MET A 1 -37.10 45.92 48.79
C MET A 1 -35.99 44.90 48.51
N ARG A 2 -36.34 43.76 47.92
CA ARG A 2 -35.52 42.56 47.79
C ARG A 2 -34.78 42.61 46.44
N THR A 3 -33.48 42.68 46.46
CA THR A 3 -32.64 42.58 45.28
C THR A 3 -32.34 41.09 44.99
N LEU A 4 -32.89 40.59 43.89
CA LEU A 4 -32.70 39.24 43.43
C LEU A 4 -31.40 39.17 42.62
N SER A 5 -30.41 38.49 43.18
CA SER A 5 -29.10 38.30 42.51
C SER A 5 -29.16 37.08 41.63
N LEU A 6 -29.15 37.28 40.31
CA LEU A 6 -29.21 36.23 39.31
C LEU A 6 -27.78 35.71 39.07
N VAL A 7 -27.49 34.53 39.60
CA VAL A 7 -26.22 33.82 39.35
C VAL A 7 -26.36 33.08 38.05
N ILE A 8 -25.76 33.59 36.98
CA ILE A 8 -25.65 32.88 35.68
C ILE A 8 -24.51 31.91 35.79
N LEU A 9 -24.81 30.64 35.95
CA LEU A 9 -23.85 29.51 35.90
C LEU A 9 -23.57 29.17 34.44
N CYS A 10 -22.48 29.73 33.90
CA CYS A 10 -21.98 29.34 32.58
C CYS A 10 -21.43 27.90 32.59
N LEU A 11 -22.23 26.95 32.12
CA LEU A 11 -21.76 25.60 31.79
C LEU A 11 -20.88 25.67 30.54
N TYR A 12 -19.57 25.76 30.74
CA TYR A 12 -18.61 25.50 29.63
C TYR A 12 -18.59 24.01 29.33
N LEU A 13 -19.32 23.61 28.31
CA LEU A 13 -19.19 22.30 27.68
C LEU A 13 -17.80 22.26 27.00
N PHE A 14 -16.85 21.66 27.67
CA PHE A 14 -15.56 21.30 27.10
C PHE A 14 -15.80 20.19 26.08
N SER A 15 -16.03 20.57 24.82
CA SER A 15 -15.97 19.62 23.69
C SER A 15 -14.50 19.29 23.44
N ALA A 16 -14.00 18.24 24.07
CA ALA A 16 -12.71 17.67 23.72
C ALA A 16 -12.79 17.16 22.27
N PRO A 17 -11.86 17.54 21.38
CA PRO A 17 -11.79 16.92 20.06
C PRO A 17 -11.43 15.44 20.27
N VAL A 18 -12.34 14.55 19.90
CA VAL A 18 -12.06 13.13 19.77
C VAL A 18 -11.15 13.02 18.54
N THR A 19 -9.86 13.09 18.75
CA THR A 19 -8.86 12.68 17.76
C THR A 19 -9.00 11.17 17.65
N SER A 20 -9.84 10.71 16.74
CA SER A 20 -9.83 9.34 16.26
C SER A 20 -8.52 9.17 15.49
N SER A 21 -7.44 8.89 16.18
CA SER A 21 -6.25 8.34 15.55
C SER A 21 -6.63 6.89 15.20
N SER A 22 -7.00 6.69 13.96
CA SER A 22 -6.97 5.37 13.36
C SER A 22 -5.50 4.94 13.25
N GLU A 23 -4.94 4.59 14.39
CA GLU A 23 -3.82 3.67 14.46
C GLU A 23 -4.42 2.31 14.11
N GLU A 24 -4.76 2.15 12.84
CA GLU A 24 -5.02 0.87 12.23
C GLU A 24 -3.74 0.07 12.50
N LEU A 25 -3.80 -0.82 13.47
CA LEU A 25 -2.76 -1.79 13.77
C LEU A 25 -2.40 -2.44 12.43
N ARG A 26 -1.32 -1.99 11.82
CA ARG A 26 -0.85 -2.54 10.54
C ARG A 26 -0.24 -3.90 10.81
N GLN A 27 -1.11 -4.89 10.92
CA GLN A 27 -0.75 -6.30 11.13
C GLN A 27 0.13 -6.85 10.00
N VAL A 28 0.23 -6.10 8.90
CA VAL A 28 1.10 -6.42 7.77
C VAL A 28 1.82 -5.15 7.32
N LYS A 29 3.15 -5.14 7.41
CA LYS A 29 3.97 -4.11 6.79
C LYS A 29 4.16 -4.45 5.32
N CYS A 30 3.99 -3.45 4.45
CA CYS A 30 4.19 -3.57 3.01
C CYS A 30 5.22 -2.53 2.56
N ASP A 31 6.36 -3.00 2.04
CA ASP A 31 7.39 -2.16 1.44
C ASP A 31 7.32 -2.27 -0.08
N ILE A 32 7.28 -1.12 -0.76
CA ILE A 32 7.11 -1.03 -2.20
C ILE A 32 8.21 -0.13 -2.76
N ARG A 33 8.99 -0.65 -3.71
CA ARG A 33 10.09 0.09 -4.32
C ARG A 33 10.31 -0.29 -5.77
N LEU A 34 11.02 0.57 -6.49
CA LEU A 34 11.57 0.26 -7.81
C LEU A 34 12.94 -0.38 -7.67
N THR A 35 13.29 -1.29 -8.58
CA THR A 35 14.65 -1.82 -8.69
C THR A 35 15.66 -0.75 -9.16
N SER A 36 15.17 0.24 -9.92
CA SER A 36 15.97 1.39 -10.36
C SER A 36 15.14 2.66 -10.34
N ALA A 37 15.68 3.70 -9.74
CA ALA A 37 15.10 5.04 -9.75
C ALA A 37 15.44 5.84 -11.02
N SER A 38 16.29 5.32 -11.91
CA SER A 38 16.68 5.94 -13.18
C SER A 38 16.48 4.94 -14.32
N LEU A 39 15.72 5.33 -15.33
CA LEU A 39 15.38 4.49 -16.46
C LEU A 39 15.59 5.26 -17.78
N LYS A 40 15.82 4.53 -18.86
CA LYS A 40 15.87 5.10 -20.23
C LYS A 40 14.52 4.96 -20.92
N PRO A 41 14.22 5.79 -21.93
CA PRO A 41 13.07 5.56 -22.80
C PRO A 41 13.11 4.13 -23.40
N GLY A 42 11.97 3.47 -23.43
CA GLY A 42 11.84 2.08 -23.88
C GLY A 42 12.40 1.02 -22.93
N ALA A 43 12.95 1.40 -21.78
CA ALA A 43 13.50 0.45 -20.82
C ALA A 43 12.40 -0.31 -20.07
N LYS A 44 12.73 -1.52 -19.63
CA LYS A 44 11.95 -2.26 -18.66
C LYS A 44 12.28 -1.79 -17.25
N GLY A 45 11.24 -1.62 -16.44
CA GLY A 45 11.32 -1.39 -15.01
C GLY A 45 10.66 -2.52 -14.22
N GLU A 46 10.99 -2.60 -12.94
CA GLU A 46 10.42 -3.61 -12.04
C GLU A 46 10.07 -2.98 -10.71
N ILE A 47 8.84 -3.21 -10.28
CA ILE A 47 8.34 -2.88 -8.95
C ILE A 47 8.54 -4.11 -8.08
N VAL A 48 9.11 -3.91 -6.91
CA VAL A 48 9.36 -4.94 -5.91
C VAL A 48 8.49 -4.66 -4.70
N VAL A 49 7.68 -5.63 -4.30
CA VAL A 49 6.78 -5.55 -3.15
C VAL A 49 7.15 -6.62 -2.14
N SER A 50 7.48 -6.19 -0.93
CA SER A 50 7.82 -7.05 0.19
C SER A 50 6.77 -6.93 1.28
N PHE A 51 6.29 -8.05 1.77
CA PHE A 51 5.35 -8.12 2.88
C PHE A 51 6.03 -8.66 4.13
N ALA A 52 5.74 -8.06 5.27
CA ALA A 52 6.16 -8.53 6.59
C ALA A 52 4.92 -8.61 7.49
N PRO A 53 4.17 -9.72 7.48
CA PRO A 53 3.08 -9.97 8.40
C PRO A 53 3.63 -10.16 9.82
N GLU A 54 2.81 -9.84 10.82
CA GLU A 54 3.09 -10.15 12.22
C GLU A 54 3.13 -11.67 12.45
N GLU A 55 3.68 -12.08 13.58
CA GLU A 55 3.75 -13.49 13.96
C GLU A 55 2.35 -14.13 14.03
N GLY A 56 2.21 -15.33 13.51
CA GLY A 56 0.94 -16.04 13.42
C GLY A 56 0.02 -15.57 12.30
N MET A 57 0.53 -14.72 11.38
CA MET A 57 -0.21 -14.25 10.21
C MET A 57 0.47 -14.65 8.90
N HIS A 58 -0.34 -14.79 7.87
CA HIS A 58 0.13 -15.08 6.51
C HIS A 58 -0.64 -14.28 5.46
N ILE A 59 -0.03 -14.13 4.28
CA ILE A 59 -0.66 -13.54 3.10
C ILE A 59 -1.17 -14.67 2.20
N ASN A 60 -2.41 -14.56 1.78
CA ASN A 60 -3.02 -15.51 0.85
C ASN A 60 -2.50 -15.29 -0.58
N THR A 61 -2.50 -16.37 -1.35
CA THR A 61 -2.28 -16.33 -2.81
C THR A 61 -3.51 -16.76 -3.60
N ASP A 62 -4.61 -17.05 -2.89
CA ASP A 62 -5.94 -17.28 -3.42
C ASP A 62 -6.96 -16.70 -2.42
N PRO A 63 -7.63 -15.58 -2.70
CA PRO A 63 -7.37 -14.71 -3.87
C PRO A 63 -5.94 -14.18 -3.91
N ALA A 64 -5.41 -13.99 -5.12
CA ALA A 64 -4.07 -13.48 -5.33
C ALA A 64 -3.91 -12.02 -4.89
N VAL A 65 -2.65 -11.59 -4.69
CA VAL A 65 -2.32 -10.16 -4.54
C VAL A 65 -2.61 -9.46 -5.87
N GLU A 66 -3.43 -8.42 -5.82
CA GLU A 66 -3.90 -7.67 -6.96
C GLU A 66 -3.16 -6.33 -7.06
N PHE A 67 -2.82 -5.95 -8.28
CA PHE A 67 -2.20 -4.66 -8.60
C PHE A 67 -3.12 -3.88 -9.53
N GLU A 68 -3.51 -2.71 -9.11
CA GLU A 68 -4.30 -1.78 -9.91
C GLU A 68 -3.52 -0.48 -10.07
N PHE A 69 -3.17 -0.14 -11.31
CA PHE A 69 -2.43 1.08 -11.62
C PHE A 69 -3.33 2.11 -12.28
N GLU A 70 -3.03 3.39 -12.03
CA GLU A 70 -3.59 4.48 -12.82
C GLU A 70 -3.14 4.34 -14.27
N LYS A 71 -4.04 4.64 -15.21
CA LYS A 71 -3.73 4.56 -16.64
C LYS A 71 -2.71 5.64 -16.99
N ASP A 72 -1.63 5.22 -17.61
CA ASP A 72 -0.60 6.08 -18.18
C ASP A 72 -0.29 5.57 -19.60
N SER A 73 -0.39 6.43 -20.59
CA SER A 73 -0.11 6.09 -21.99
C SER A 73 1.38 5.83 -22.26
N LEU A 74 2.25 6.30 -21.38
CA LEU A 74 3.70 6.21 -21.52
C LEU A 74 4.33 5.08 -20.68
N VAL A 75 3.48 4.37 -19.89
CA VAL A 75 3.91 3.24 -19.07
C VAL A 75 3.03 2.02 -19.35
N HIS A 76 3.63 0.98 -19.85
CA HIS A 76 2.94 -0.26 -20.21
C HIS A 76 3.20 -1.33 -19.16
N PHE A 77 2.20 -1.58 -18.31
CA PHE A 77 2.28 -2.61 -17.28
C PHE A 77 2.14 -4.01 -17.89
N THR A 78 3.14 -4.87 -17.64
CA THR A 78 3.22 -6.21 -18.24
C THR A 78 2.75 -7.31 -17.30
N GLY A 79 2.67 -7.03 -15.99
CA GLY A 79 2.10 -7.97 -15.02
C GLY A 79 3.11 -8.51 -14.01
N VAL A 80 2.62 -9.40 -13.17
CA VAL A 80 3.41 -10.08 -12.13
C VAL A 80 4.36 -11.08 -12.79
N THR A 81 5.65 -10.91 -12.57
CA THR A 81 6.72 -11.79 -13.07
C THR A 81 7.19 -12.80 -12.03
N SER A 82 6.95 -12.52 -10.75
CA SER A 82 7.26 -13.43 -9.66
C SER A 82 6.28 -13.22 -8.50
N MET A 83 5.59 -14.28 -8.11
CA MET A 83 4.77 -14.36 -6.88
C MET A 83 5.16 -15.65 -6.15
N PRO A 84 6.15 -15.58 -5.27
CA PRO A 84 6.68 -16.76 -4.61
C PRO A 84 5.66 -17.33 -3.63
N LYS A 85 5.52 -18.67 -3.64
CA LYS A 85 4.61 -19.40 -2.74
C LYS A 85 5.40 -20.38 -1.89
N VAL A 86 4.92 -20.59 -0.66
CA VAL A 86 5.39 -21.68 0.20
C VAL A 86 4.76 -22.99 -0.31
N ALA A 87 5.58 -23.95 -0.72
CA ALA A 87 5.11 -25.17 -1.39
C ALA A 87 4.10 -25.97 -0.54
N LYS A 88 4.26 -26.01 0.77
CA LYS A 88 3.42 -26.81 1.68
C LYS A 88 2.04 -26.17 1.93
N THR A 89 1.97 -24.87 2.07
CA THR A 89 0.75 -24.15 2.47
C THR A 89 0.06 -23.43 1.31
N GLY A 90 0.81 -23.12 0.25
CA GLY A 90 0.32 -22.29 -0.84
C GLY A 90 0.29 -20.78 -0.51
N TYR A 91 0.64 -20.39 0.72
CA TYR A 91 0.69 -18.98 1.13
C TYR A 91 1.83 -18.23 0.42
N LEU A 92 1.76 -16.90 0.43
CA LEU A 92 2.86 -16.09 -0.08
C LEU A 92 4.14 -16.35 0.75
N ASP A 93 5.24 -16.63 0.08
CA ASP A 93 6.56 -16.69 0.73
C ASP A 93 7.08 -15.27 0.94
N THR A 94 6.83 -14.71 2.12
CA THR A 94 7.18 -13.34 2.46
C THR A 94 8.70 -13.11 2.63
N LYS A 95 9.52 -14.17 2.60
CA LYS A 95 10.98 -14.06 2.54
C LYS A 95 11.48 -13.62 1.16
N ARG A 96 10.66 -13.71 0.14
CA ARG A 96 10.96 -13.34 -1.24
C ARG A 96 9.93 -12.32 -1.72
N PRO A 97 10.36 -11.24 -2.41
CA PRO A 97 9.44 -10.22 -2.88
C PRO A 97 8.59 -10.71 -4.07
N ILE A 98 7.40 -10.09 -4.19
CA ILE A 98 6.65 -10.10 -5.44
C ILE A 98 7.33 -9.13 -6.40
N LYS A 99 7.39 -9.48 -7.67
CA LYS A 99 7.94 -8.66 -8.74
C LYS A 99 6.89 -8.39 -9.79
N TYR A 100 6.75 -7.12 -10.15
CA TYR A 100 5.81 -6.66 -11.17
C TYR A 100 6.55 -5.83 -12.21
N SER A 101 6.47 -6.20 -13.48
CA SER A 101 7.20 -5.54 -14.55
C SER A 101 6.36 -4.55 -15.32
N PHE A 102 7.01 -3.51 -15.81
CA PHE A 102 6.47 -2.54 -16.76
C PHE A 102 7.53 -2.16 -17.79
N THR A 103 7.10 -1.53 -18.87
CA THR A 103 7.99 -1.00 -19.93
C THR A 103 7.62 0.45 -20.17
N LEU A 104 8.63 1.31 -20.26
CA LEU A 104 8.44 2.71 -20.65
C LEU A 104 8.24 2.81 -22.15
N ASP A 105 7.40 3.76 -22.58
CA ASP A 105 7.33 4.14 -23.98
C ASP A 105 8.68 4.71 -24.46
N LYS A 106 8.97 4.57 -25.74
CA LYS A 106 10.19 5.12 -26.36
C LYS A 106 10.16 6.65 -26.45
N ASP A 107 8.95 7.21 -26.48
CA ASP A 107 8.73 8.65 -26.61
C ASP A 107 8.48 9.31 -25.24
N ILE A 108 8.69 8.59 -24.13
CA ILE A 108 8.51 9.16 -22.78
C ILE A 108 9.50 10.32 -22.57
N PRO A 109 9.02 11.51 -22.17
CA PRO A 109 9.89 12.67 -21.95
C PRO A 109 10.91 12.43 -20.85
N LYS A 110 12.08 13.05 -20.98
CA LYS A 110 13.06 13.12 -19.90
C LYS A 110 12.49 13.87 -18.70
N GLY A 111 12.92 13.48 -17.51
CA GLY A 111 12.53 14.13 -16.28
C GLY A 111 11.92 13.17 -15.26
N LYS A 112 11.29 13.76 -14.28
CA LYS A 112 10.68 13.03 -13.15
C LYS A 112 9.28 12.56 -13.51
N HIS A 113 9.01 11.28 -13.29
CA HIS A 113 7.73 10.63 -13.49
C HIS A 113 7.29 9.91 -12.21
N SER A 114 6.00 9.60 -12.10
CA SER A 114 5.46 8.83 -10.98
C SER A 114 4.54 7.72 -11.48
N LEU A 115 4.61 6.57 -10.81
CA LEU A 115 3.64 5.48 -10.93
C LEU A 115 2.71 5.55 -9.74
N LYS A 116 1.40 5.51 -9.99
CA LYS A 116 0.39 5.50 -8.94
C LYS A 116 -0.52 4.30 -9.10
N GLY A 117 -1.00 3.81 -7.97
CA GLY A 117 -1.88 2.64 -7.97
C GLY A 117 -2.22 2.17 -6.57
N THR A 118 -2.74 0.96 -6.52
CA THR A 118 -3.15 0.31 -5.28
C THR A 118 -2.80 -1.16 -5.35
N ILE A 119 -2.29 -1.70 -4.24
CA ILE A 119 -2.08 -3.13 -4.04
C ILE A 119 -3.14 -3.62 -3.07
N ARG A 120 -3.91 -4.65 -3.47
CA ARG A 120 -4.89 -5.31 -2.60
C ARG A 120 -4.41 -6.72 -2.29
N TYR A 121 -4.59 -7.13 -1.06
CA TYR A 121 -4.20 -8.47 -0.60
C TYR A 121 -5.09 -8.94 0.53
N PHE A 122 -5.14 -10.26 0.71
CA PHE A 122 -5.80 -10.89 1.84
C PHE A 122 -4.76 -11.46 2.79
N PHE A 123 -4.97 -11.25 4.07
CA PHE A 123 -4.14 -11.81 5.11
C PHE A 123 -5.01 -12.46 6.19
N CYS A 124 -4.50 -13.51 6.81
CA CYS A 124 -5.25 -14.29 7.78
C CYS A 124 -4.40 -14.51 9.03
N SER A 125 -5.11 -14.64 10.17
CA SER A 125 -4.53 -15.11 11.43
C SER A 125 -4.69 -16.62 11.55
N ASP A 126 -3.58 -17.33 11.67
CA ASP A 126 -3.58 -18.77 11.91
C ASP A 126 -4.09 -19.12 13.30
N VAL A 127 -3.94 -18.21 14.27
CA VAL A 127 -4.31 -18.41 15.66
C VAL A 127 -5.79 -18.16 15.90
N GLU A 128 -6.32 -17.09 15.32
CA GLU A 128 -7.69 -16.63 15.56
C GLU A 128 -8.68 -17.11 14.49
N GLY A 129 -8.19 -17.62 13.36
CA GLY A 129 -8.99 -18.22 12.31
C GLY A 129 -9.82 -17.23 11.49
N TRP A 130 -9.40 -15.96 11.38
CA TRP A 130 -10.06 -14.96 10.55
C TRP A 130 -9.17 -14.51 9.39
N CYS A 131 -9.80 -13.96 8.35
CA CYS A 131 -9.12 -13.33 7.22
C CYS A 131 -9.68 -11.94 6.97
N ASN A 132 -8.80 -11.02 6.61
CA ASN A 132 -9.15 -9.65 6.24
C ASN A 132 -8.55 -9.27 4.90
N ARG A 133 -9.20 -8.33 4.22
CA ARG A 133 -8.68 -7.68 3.02
C ARG A 133 -8.05 -6.35 3.38
N SER A 134 -6.87 -6.10 2.87
CA SER A 134 -6.18 -4.82 3.01
C SER A 134 -5.87 -4.19 1.66
N SER A 135 -5.66 -2.89 1.67
CA SER A 135 -5.37 -2.09 0.50
C SER A 135 -4.22 -1.13 0.84
N GLN A 136 -3.16 -1.17 0.03
CA GLN A 136 -1.98 -0.32 0.19
C GLN A 136 -1.84 0.61 -1.02
N PRO A 137 -1.87 1.94 -0.84
CA PRO A 137 -1.58 2.85 -1.93
C PRO A 137 -0.12 2.71 -2.37
N LEU A 138 0.09 2.83 -3.67
CA LEU A 138 1.40 2.79 -4.32
C LEU A 138 1.64 4.14 -4.99
N GLU A 139 2.74 4.80 -4.62
CA GLU A 139 3.25 5.96 -5.32
C GLU A 139 4.78 5.85 -5.40
N LEU A 140 5.29 5.65 -6.61
CA LEU A 140 6.70 5.47 -6.88
C LEU A 140 7.18 6.51 -7.87
N THR A 141 8.32 7.10 -7.59
CA THR A 141 8.94 8.11 -8.46
C THR A 141 10.19 7.57 -9.12
N PHE A 142 10.37 7.87 -10.41
CA PHE A 142 11.58 7.57 -11.17
C PHE A 142 11.96 8.74 -12.07
N THR A 143 13.19 8.73 -12.56
CA THR A 143 13.70 9.73 -13.49
C THR A 143 14.02 9.07 -14.82
N VAL A 144 13.50 9.64 -15.91
CA VAL A 144 13.87 9.25 -17.26
C VAL A 144 15.11 10.03 -17.69
N THR A 145 16.18 9.29 -18.00
CA THR A 145 17.48 9.82 -18.43
C THR A 145 17.71 9.56 -19.92
N GLN A 146 18.82 10.06 -20.45
CA GLN A 146 19.26 9.76 -21.84
C GLN A 146 19.79 8.36 -21.99
#